data_6daac7937e9c7d8c8f498a207addcbd7
#
_entry.id   6daac7937e9c7d8c8f498a207addcbd7
#
_cell.length_a   1.000
_cell.length_b   1.000
_cell.length_c   1.000
_cell.angle_alpha   90.00
_cell.angle_beta   90.00
_cell.angle_gamma   90.00
#
_symmetry.space_group_name_H-M   'P 1'
#
loop_
_entity.id
_entity.type
_entity.pdbx_description
1 polymer ?
#
loop_
_entity_poly.entity_id
_entity_poly.type
_entity_poly.pdbx_seq_one_letter_code
_entity_poly.pdbx_strand_id
1 'polypeptide(L)'
;MVYEMNFRNIQKKRYTPLGKHFQGENPQGEKLSFTNYYMTIDGKPFFGISGEFHFSRCDESRWEDEIIKMRMCGVNIISTYVFWIHHEEEEGVFDFSGSKNLRKFVQLCQKHHMCVILRIGPFNHGEVRNGGLPDWLYGKSFEVRKLNEGFLFYTRRIYLEIARQIE
;
A
#
# COMPACT_ATOMS: atom_id res chain seq x y z
N MET A 1 -9.38 21.67 35.10
CA MET A 1 -9.35 20.24 35.49
C MET A 1 -7.92 19.77 35.28
N VAL A 2 -7.20 19.34 36.33
CA VAL A 2 -5.82 18.84 36.21
C VAL A 2 -5.89 17.31 36.26
N TYR A 3 -5.31 16.62 35.29
CA TYR A 3 -5.20 15.17 35.29
C TYR A 3 -3.80 14.80 35.77
N GLU A 4 -3.70 14.06 36.86
CA GLU A 4 -2.44 13.48 37.31
C GLU A 4 -2.29 12.06 36.76
N MET A 5 -1.22 11.81 36.02
CA MET A 5 -0.82 10.47 35.62
C MET A 5 0.39 10.00 36.44
N ASN A 6 0.23 8.86 37.13
CA ASN A 6 1.29 8.28 37.92
C ASN A 6 1.93 7.08 37.21
N PHE A 7 3.18 7.22 36.78
CA PHE A 7 3.94 6.17 36.09
C PHE A 7 4.90 5.39 37.01
N ARG A 8 4.87 5.58 38.34
CA ARG A 8 5.84 4.97 39.28
C ARG A 8 5.70 3.47 39.41
N ASN A 9 4.53 2.91 39.18
CA ASN A 9 4.22 1.48 39.36
C ASN A 9 3.88 0.76 38.05
N ILE A 10 4.37 1.21 36.91
CA ILE A 10 4.15 0.55 35.64
C ILE A 10 4.95 -0.76 35.65
N GLN A 11 4.24 -1.89 35.61
CA GLN A 11 4.87 -3.20 35.38
C GLN A 11 5.52 -3.23 34.01
N LYS A 12 6.78 -3.67 33.93
CA LYS A 12 7.47 -3.89 32.65
C LYS A 12 6.69 -4.93 31.84
N LYS A 13 6.15 -4.50 30.71
CA LYS A 13 5.46 -5.39 29.76
C LYS A 13 6.48 -6.38 29.18
N ARG A 14 6.07 -7.66 29.08
CA ARG A 14 6.88 -8.66 28.39
C ARG A 14 6.62 -8.55 26.88
N TYR A 15 7.65 -8.26 26.12
CA TYR A 15 7.62 -8.24 24.67
C TYR A 15 7.90 -9.65 24.13
N THR A 16 7.04 -10.14 23.24
CA THR A 16 7.18 -11.44 22.59
C THR A 16 7.14 -11.22 21.08
N PRO A 17 8.17 -11.65 20.34
CA PRO A 17 8.12 -11.58 18.87
C PRO A 17 6.97 -12.43 18.34
N LEU A 18 6.29 -11.94 17.31
CA LEU A 18 5.30 -12.70 16.56
C LEU A 18 6.01 -13.70 15.61
N GLY A 19 5.25 -14.69 15.11
CA GLY A 19 5.78 -15.76 14.27
C GLY A 19 6.44 -15.26 12.96
N LYS A 20 7.21 -16.13 12.31
CA LYS A 20 8.00 -15.80 11.10
C LYS A 20 7.18 -15.23 9.94
N HIS A 21 5.90 -15.56 9.82
CA HIS A 21 5.00 -15.01 8.79
C HIS A 21 4.65 -13.52 9.00
N PHE A 22 5.02 -12.93 10.13
CA PHE A 22 4.95 -11.49 10.40
C PHE A 22 6.34 -10.81 10.29
N GLN A 23 7.26 -11.40 9.57
CA GLN A 23 8.60 -10.86 9.36
C GLN A 23 8.83 -10.67 7.87
N GLY A 24 9.58 -9.64 7.53
CA GLY A 24 9.99 -9.34 6.16
C GLY A 24 11.36 -8.68 6.15
N GLU A 25 11.99 -8.68 5.01
CA GLU A 25 13.24 -7.99 4.77
C GLU A 25 13.13 -7.26 3.43
N ASN A 26 13.54 -5.98 3.40
CA ASN A 26 13.56 -5.22 2.17
C ASN A 26 14.86 -5.48 1.38
N PRO A 27 14.96 -5.04 0.11
CA PRO A 27 16.19 -5.22 -0.69
C PRO A 27 17.45 -4.58 -0.08
N GLN A 28 17.30 -3.63 0.85
CA GLN A 28 18.41 -2.98 1.56
C GLN A 28 18.84 -3.76 2.80
N GLY A 29 18.18 -4.87 3.14
CA GLY A 29 18.47 -5.71 4.29
C GLY A 29 17.84 -5.25 5.60
N GLU A 30 16.99 -4.21 5.60
CA GLU A 30 16.25 -3.79 6.79
C GLU A 30 15.16 -4.82 7.14
N LYS A 31 15.11 -5.23 8.40
CA LYS A 31 14.21 -6.28 8.87
C LYS A 31 12.97 -5.70 9.53
N LEU A 32 11.83 -5.94 8.91
CA LEU A 32 10.53 -5.67 9.49
C LEU A 32 10.09 -6.85 10.35
N SER A 33 9.68 -6.59 11.58
CA SER A 33 9.07 -7.60 12.44
C SER A 33 8.06 -7.00 13.40
N PHE A 34 7.32 -7.87 14.11
CA PHE A 34 6.27 -7.45 15.03
C PHE A 34 6.45 -8.13 16.38
N THR A 35 6.15 -7.37 17.42
CA THR A 35 5.94 -7.90 18.77
C THR A 35 4.43 -7.96 19.04
N ASN A 36 4.07 -8.49 20.17
CA ASN A 36 2.67 -8.45 20.65
C ASN A 36 2.16 -7.01 20.98
N TYR A 37 2.97 -5.97 20.82
CA TYR A 37 2.59 -4.58 21.10
C TYR A 37 2.88 -3.61 19.98
N TYR A 38 3.93 -3.81 19.19
CA TYR A 38 4.34 -2.86 18.16
C TYR A 38 5.18 -3.52 17.05
N MET A 39 5.25 -2.84 15.94
CA MET A 39 6.13 -3.14 14.83
C MET A 39 7.56 -2.68 15.12
N THR A 40 8.54 -3.38 14.59
CA THR A 40 9.95 -2.99 14.67
C THR A 40 10.59 -2.97 13.28
N ILE A 41 11.53 -2.04 13.08
CA ILE A 41 12.47 -2.05 11.96
C ILE A 41 13.87 -2.19 12.56
N ASP A 42 14.61 -3.23 12.14
CA ASP A 42 15.92 -3.61 12.69
C ASP A 42 15.92 -3.71 14.24
N GLY A 43 14.85 -4.28 14.77
CA GLY A 43 14.68 -4.45 16.23
C GLY A 43 14.34 -3.17 17.00
N LYS A 44 14.28 -2.00 16.35
CA LYS A 44 13.88 -0.74 16.97
C LYS A 44 12.37 -0.54 16.83
N PRO A 45 11.66 -0.08 17.88
CA PRO A 45 10.25 0.24 17.79
C PRO A 45 9.96 1.21 16.65
N PHE A 46 8.95 0.88 15.83
CA PHE A 46 8.47 1.74 14.77
C PHE A 46 6.99 2.07 15.01
N PHE A 47 6.68 3.35 15.09
CA PHE A 47 5.32 3.85 15.22
C PHE A 47 4.83 4.33 13.84
N GLY A 48 3.98 3.54 13.20
CA GLY A 48 3.44 3.86 11.87
C GLY A 48 2.32 4.89 11.95
N ILE A 49 2.52 6.02 11.28
CA ILE A 49 1.48 7.03 11.03
C ILE A 49 1.20 6.98 9.53
N SER A 50 0.04 6.40 9.17
CA SER A 50 -0.33 6.23 7.76
C SER A 50 -1.23 7.36 7.29
N GLY A 51 -0.92 7.89 6.10
CA GLY A 51 -1.78 8.79 5.35
C GLY A 51 -2.13 8.22 3.99
N GLU A 52 -3.32 8.51 3.49
CA GLU A 52 -3.72 8.10 2.14
C GLU A 52 -3.32 9.13 1.10
N PHE A 53 -2.70 8.66 0.01
CA PHE A 53 -2.41 9.46 -1.16
C PHE A 53 -2.56 8.60 -2.42
N HIS A 54 -3.61 8.85 -3.18
CA HIS A 54 -3.89 8.10 -4.41
C HIS A 54 -3.13 8.72 -5.58
N PHE A 55 -1.95 8.19 -5.90
CA PHE A 55 -1.03 8.72 -6.89
C PHE A 55 -1.70 8.95 -8.26
N SER A 56 -2.53 8.03 -8.73
CA SER A 56 -3.19 8.13 -10.04
C SER A 56 -4.27 9.24 -10.13
N ARG A 57 -4.57 9.94 -9.02
CA ARG A 57 -5.50 11.08 -8.95
C ARG A 57 -4.80 12.42 -8.80
N CYS A 58 -3.48 12.42 -8.81
CA CYS A 58 -2.66 13.62 -8.71
C CYS A 58 -1.70 13.65 -9.88
N ASP A 59 -1.46 14.84 -10.43
CA ASP A 59 -0.45 15.01 -11.48
C ASP A 59 0.93 14.59 -10.97
N GLU A 60 1.67 13.83 -11.79
CA GLU A 60 2.96 13.25 -11.37
C GLU A 60 4.01 14.31 -11.01
N SER A 61 3.91 15.50 -11.58
CA SER A 61 4.81 16.62 -11.27
C SER A 61 4.67 17.13 -9.85
N ARG A 62 3.55 16.83 -9.18
CA ARG A 62 3.24 17.26 -7.81
C ARG A 62 3.53 16.19 -6.77
N TRP A 63 3.75 14.94 -7.15
CA TRP A 63 3.89 13.83 -6.20
C TRP A 63 4.97 14.07 -5.16
N GLU A 64 6.14 14.53 -5.58
CA GLU A 64 7.25 14.74 -4.66
C GLU A 64 6.95 15.81 -3.61
N ASP A 65 6.36 16.92 -4.02
CA ASP A 65 5.95 18.01 -3.13
C ASP A 65 4.91 17.54 -2.10
N GLU A 66 3.90 16.78 -2.55
CA GLU A 66 2.86 16.25 -1.65
C GLU A 66 3.42 15.19 -0.69
N ILE A 67 4.33 14.33 -1.13
CA ILE A 67 5.02 13.36 -0.26
C ILE A 67 5.82 14.08 0.83
N ILE A 68 6.55 15.15 0.46
CA ILE A 68 7.31 15.96 1.42
C ILE A 68 6.37 16.60 2.45
N LYS A 69 5.24 17.18 2.03
CA LYS A 69 4.24 17.76 2.94
C LYS A 69 3.69 16.72 3.91
N MET A 70 3.33 15.53 3.43
CA MET A 70 2.87 14.44 4.29
C MET A 70 3.93 14.07 5.34
N ARG A 71 5.18 13.94 4.92
CA ARG A 71 6.29 13.66 5.81
C ARG A 71 6.48 14.76 6.87
N MET A 72 6.39 16.02 6.48
CA MET A 72 6.48 17.17 7.42
C MET A 72 5.34 17.15 8.45
N CYS A 73 4.18 16.58 8.13
CA CYS A 73 3.08 16.35 9.06
C CYS A 73 3.28 15.11 9.96
N GLY A 74 4.44 14.43 9.87
CA GLY A 74 4.75 13.26 10.68
C GLY A 74 4.26 11.93 10.11
N VAL A 75 3.67 11.91 8.89
CA VAL A 75 3.33 10.68 8.18
C VAL A 75 4.60 9.97 7.77
N ASN A 76 4.68 8.65 8.00
CA ASN A 76 5.82 7.81 7.62
C ASN A 76 5.41 6.57 6.81
N ILE A 77 4.11 6.40 6.59
CA ILE A 77 3.55 5.36 5.72
C ILE A 77 2.56 6.02 4.76
N ILE A 78 2.74 5.83 3.47
CA ILE A 78 1.75 6.23 2.46
C ILE A 78 0.94 5.00 2.06
N SER A 79 -0.38 5.09 2.23
CA SER A 79 -1.32 4.08 1.73
C SER A 79 -1.93 4.56 0.42
N THR A 80 -1.90 3.72 -0.60
CA THR A 80 -2.44 4.06 -1.92
C THR A 80 -3.16 2.89 -2.56
N TYR A 81 -4.21 3.18 -3.34
CA TYR A 81 -4.83 2.19 -4.21
C TYR A 81 -4.11 2.11 -5.56
N VAL A 82 -4.07 0.91 -6.10
CA VAL A 82 -3.79 0.65 -7.51
C VAL A 82 -5.13 0.28 -8.16
N PHE A 83 -5.75 1.24 -8.83
CA PHE A 83 -7.07 1.05 -9.45
C PHE A 83 -6.91 0.31 -10.78
N TRP A 84 -7.32 -0.93 -10.84
CA TRP A 84 -7.20 -1.75 -12.06
C TRP A 84 -7.76 -1.05 -13.30
N ILE A 85 -8.96 -0.45 -13.20
CA ILE A 85 -9.60 0.28 -14.31
C ILE A 85 -8.72 1.39 -14.91
N HIS A 86 -7.82 2.00 -14.12
CA HIS A 86 -6.90 3.03 -14.62
C HIS A 86 -5.72 2.45 -15.39
N HIS A 87 -5.33 1.23 -15.07
CA HIS A 87 -4.15 0.59 -15.64
C HIS A 87 -4.45 -0.37 -16.79
N GLU A 88 -5.69 -0.79 -16.98
CA GLU A 88 -6.14 -1.67 -18.05
C GLU A 88 -7.55 -1.25 -18.49
N GLU A 89 -7.65 -0.05 -19.09
CA GLU A 89 -8.92 0.48 -19.60
C GLU A 89 -9.46 -0.37 -20.77
N GLU A 90 -8.56 -0.85 -21.64
CA GLU A 90 -8.82 -1.82 -22.68
C GLU A 90 -8.21 -3.17 -22.32
N GLU A 91 -8.93 -4.27 -22.58
CA GLU A 91 -8.48 -5.61 -22.22
C GLU A 91 -7.12 -5.95 -22.85
N GLY A 92 -6.14 -6.25 -22.03
CA GLY A 92 -4.78 -6.62 -22.43
C GLY A 92 -3.85 -5.44 -22.67
N VAL A 93 -4.33 -4.22 -22.58
CA VAL A 93 -3.50 -3.00 -22.75
C VAL A 93 -3.22 -2.38 -21.40
N PHE A 94 -2.02 -2.63 -20.88
CA PHE A 94 -1.60 -2.09 -19.59
C PHE A 94 -0.88 -0.75 -19.75
N ASP A 95 -1.29 0.24 -18.95
CA ASP A 95 -0.71 1.58 -18.91
C ASP A 95 -0.21 1.94 -17.50
N PHE A 96 1.10 2.10 -17.37
CA PHE A 96 1.80 2.58 -16.18
C PHE A 96 2.62 3.84 -16.49
N SER A 97 2.16 4.69 -17.39
CA SER A 97 2.82 5.95 -17.77
C SER A 97 2.22 7.17 -17.06
N GLY A 98 2.94 8.29 -17.06
CA GLY A 98 2.48 9.54 -16.47
C GLY A 98 1.99 9.37 -15.04
N SER A 99 0.82 9.93 -14.72
CA SER A 99 0.22 9.81 -13.38
C SER A 99 -0.22 8.38 -13.01
N LYS A 100 -0.06 7.40 -13.90
CA LYS A 100 -0.27 5.97 -13.62
C LYS A 100 1.05 5.23 -13.30
N ASN A 101 2.21 5.92 -13.28
CA ASN A 101 3.53 5.31 -13.10
C ASN A 101 3.79 4.90 -11.65
N LEU A 102 3.34 3.68 -11.30
CA LEU A 102 3.48 3.10 -9.97
C LEU A 102 4.95 2.99 -9.54
N ARG A 103 5.84 2.55 -10.45
CA ARG A 103 7.28 2.43 -10.16
C ARG A 103 7.87 3.76 -9.71
N LYS A 104 7.66 4.82 -10.50
CA LYS A 104 8.14 6.17 -10.18
C LYS A 104 7.61 6.67 -8.84
N PHE A 105 6.32 6.43 -8.57
CA PHE A 105 5.70 6.82 -7.30
C PHE A 105 6.35 6.12 -6.10
N VAL A 106 6.53 4.79 -6.18
CA VAL A 106 7.18 4.03 -5.10
C VAL A 106 8.63 4.46 -4.90
N GLN A 107 9.37 4.72 -5.99
CA GLN A 107 10.74 5.25 -5.91
C GLN A 107 10.81 6.63 -5.25
N LEU A 108 9.85 7.52 -5.50
CA LEU A 108 9.76 8.80 -4.80
C LEU A 108 9.49 8.61 -3.30
N CYS A 109 8.57 7.70 -2.94
CA CYS A 109 8.34 7.36 -1.54
C CYS A 109 9.62 6.85 -0.87
N GLN A 110 10.35 5.94 -1.52
CA GLN A 110 11.63 5.43 -1.05
C GLN A 110 12.67 6.55 -0.86
N LYS A 111 12.80 7.44 -1.85
CA LYS A 111 13.70 8.62 -1.80
C LYS A 111 13.46 9.47 -0.54
N HIS A 112 12.21 9.59 -0.13
CA HIS A 112 11.80 10.35 1.06
C HIS A 112 11.63 9.49 2.32
N HIS A 113 12.15 8.26 2.34
CA HIS A 113 12.08 7.32 3.47
C HIS A 113 10.66 7.07 3.98
N MET A 114 9.69 7.00 3.06
CA MET A 114 8.30 6.65 3.34
C MET A 114 8.06 5.18 3.06
N CYS A 115 7.50 4.45 4.02
CA CYS A 115 6.95 3.14 3.76
C CYS A 115 5.70 3.25 2.87
N VAL A 116 5.41 2.21 2.08
CA VAL A 116 4.25 2.22 1.19
C VAL A 116 3.37 0.99 1.47
N ILE A 117 2.06 1.22 1.59
CA ILE A 117 1.05 0.17 1.59
C ILE A 117 0.32 0.23 0.26
N LEU A 118 0.59 -0.74 -0.61
CA LEU A 118 -0.12 -0.89 -1.88
C LEU A 118 -1.38 -1.72 -1.68
N ARG A 119 -2.54 -1.10 -1.89
CA ARG A 119 -3.84 -1.77 -1.88
C ARG A 119 -4.20 -2.15 -3.31
N ILE A 120 -3.78 -3.33 -3.73
CA ILE A 120 -3.79 -3.79 -5.12
C ILE A 120 -5.15 -4.29 -5.62
N GLY A 121 -6.15 -4.31 -4.78
CA GLY A 121 -7.49 -4.77 -5.16
C GLY A 121 -7.67 -6.29 -5.14
N PRO A 122 -8.34 -6.89 -6.15
CA PRO A 122 -8.80 -6.29 -7.41
C PRO A 122 -9.95 -5.30 -7.26
N PHE A 123 -10.77 -5.40 -6.21
CA PHE A 123 -11.82 -4.45 -5.87
C PHE A 123 -11.33 -3.46 -4.81
N ASN A 124 -11.56 -2.18 -5.04
CA ASN A 124 -11.09 -1.08 -4.21
C ASN A 124 -12.26 -0.23 -3.70
N HIS A 125 -12.21 0.21 -2.43
CA HIS A 125 -13.18 1.10 -1.80
C HIS A 125 -12.82 2.60 -1.93
N GLY A 126 -12.16 2.99 -3.01
CA GLY A 126 -11.60 4.34 -3.19
C GLY A 126 -12.49 5.29 -4.00
N GLU A 127 -13.82 5.25 -3.88
CA GLU A 127 -14.79 6.07 -4.63
C GLU A 127 -14.48 6.10 -6.14
N VAL A 128 -14.28 4.92 -6.70
CA VAL A 128 -14.02 4.69 -8.12
C VAL A 128 -15.13 3.84 -8.73
N ARG A 129 -15.47 4.11 -9.99
CA ARG A 129 -16.48 3.34 -10.72
C ARG A 129 -16.16 1.84 -10.67
N ASN A 130 -17.19 1.02 -10.47
CA ASN A 130 -17.10 -0.44 -10.38
C ASN A 130 -16.15 -0.96 -9.29
N GLY A 131 -15.82 -0.15 -8.27
CA GLY A 131 -14.78 -0.51 -7.31
C GLY A 131 -13.40 -0.71 -7.93
N GLY A 132 -13.11 0.01 -9.03
CA GLY A 132 -11.84 -0.06 -9.74
C GLY A 132 -11.70 -1.24 -10.69
N LEU A 133 -12.74 -2.06 -10.86
CA LEU A 133 -12.74 -3.14 -11.87
C LEU A 133 -12.99 -2.55 -13.26
N PRO A 134 -12.25 -2.95 -14.30
CA PRO A 134 -12.48 -2.51 -15.66
C PRO A 134 -13.88 -2.85 -16.20
N ASP A 135 -14.45 -1.97 -17.01
CA ASP A 135 -15.81 -2.15 -17.55
C ASP A 135 -15.94 -3.40 -18.40
N TRP A 136 -14.90 -3.75 -19.18
CA TRP A 136 -14.89 -4.91 -20.05
C TRP A 136 -15.01 -6.25 -19.28
N LEU A 137 -14.68 -6.30 -17.97
CA LEU A 137 -14.91 -7.51 -17.14
C LEU A 137 -16.39 -7.87 -17.01
N TYR A 138 -17.27 -6.88 -17.02
CA TYR A 138 -18.72 -7.10 -16.89
C TYR A 138 -19.37 -7.66 -18.16
N GLY A 139 -18.65 -7.64 -19.28
CA GLY A 139 -19.05 -8.31 -20.52
C GLY A 139 -18.66 -9.79 -20.61
N LYS A 140 -17.98 -10.33 -19.59
CA LYS A 140 -17.53 -11.73 -19.59
C LYS A 140 -18.62 -12.68 -19.07
N SER A 141 -18.45 -13.97 -19.36
CA SER A 141 -19.38 -15.03 -18.95
C SER A 141 -19.23 -15.50 -17.50
N PHE A 142 -18.40 -14.84 -16.70
CA PHE A 142 -18.18 -15.17 -15.30
C PHE A 142 -18.61 -14.00 -14.39
N GLU A 143 -18.90 -14.33 -13.13
CA GLU A 143 -19.19 -13.31 -12.12
C GLU A 143 -17.89 -12.73 -11.54
N VAL A 144 -17.81 -11.39 -11.47
CA VAL A 144 -16.71 -10.68 -10.80
C VAL A 144 -16.80 -10.83 -9.28
N ARG A 145 -15.67 -10.72 -8.58
CA ARG A 145 -15.55 -10.82 -7.11
C ARG A 145 -15.97 -12.19 -6.54
N LYS A 146 -15.93 -13.22 -7.34
CA LYS A 146 -16.18 -14.62 -6.91
C LYS A 146 -14.96 -15.50 -7.21
N LEU A 147 -14.87 -16.60 -6.47
CA LEU A 147 -13.86 -17.62 -6.69
C LEU A 147 -14.25 -18.49 -7.90
N ASN A 148 -14.04 -17.96 -9.10
CA ASN A 148 -14.15 -18.69 -10.35
C ASN A 148 -12.89 -18.50 -11.20
N GLU A 149 -12.58 -19.48 -12.03
CA GLU A 149 -11.34 -19.50 -12.81
C GLU A 149 -11.19 -18.31 -13.75
N GLY A 150 -12.28 -17.85 -14.36
CA GLY A 150 -12.27 -16.70 -15.26
C GLY A 150 -11.85 -15.41 -14.55
N PHE A 151 -12.49 -15.08 -13.43
CA PHE A 151 -12.12 -13.88 -12.66
C PHE A 151 -10.72 -13.98 -12.06
N LEU A 152 -10.34 -15.15 -11.55
CA LEU A 152 -9.01 -15.39 -10.99
C LEU A 152 -7.90 -15.30 -12.04
N PHE A 153 -8.16 -15.75 -13.28
CA PHE A 153 -7.22 -15.61 -14.40
C PHE A 153 -6.88 -14.13 -14.66
N TYR A 154 -7.88 -13.27 -14.79
CA TYR A 154 -7.68 -11.85 -15.04
C TYR A 154 -7.09 -11.13 -13.82
N THR A 155 -7.51 -11.48 -12.61
CA THR A 155 -6.92 -10.94 -11.36
C THR A 155 -5.43 -11.27 -11.27
N ARG A 156 -5.03 -12.49 -11.63
CA ARG A 156 -3.62 -12.88 -11.65
C ARG A 156 -2.82 -12.05 -12.65
N ARG A 157 -3.38 -11.74 -13.81
CA ARG A 157 -2.69 -10.90 -14.81
C ARG A 157 -2.36 -9.52 -14.24
N ILE A 158 -3.35 -8.79 -13.71
CA ILE A 158 -3.08 -7.45 -13.15
C ILE A 158 -2.12 -7.51 -11.97
N TYR A 159 -2.18 -8.53 -11.12
CA TYR A 159 -1.24 -8.69 -10.02
C TYR A 159 0.20 -8.90 -10.50
N LEU A 160 0.41 -9.66 -11.57
CA LEU A 160 1.72 -9.83 -12.19
C LEU A 160 2.26 -8.53 -12.78
N GLU A 161 1.40 -7.72 -13.43
CA GLU A 161 1.81 -6.42 -13.95
C GLU A 161 2.18 -5.45 -12.83
N ILE A 162 1.41 -5.42 -11.71
CA ILE A 162 1.74 -4.63 -10.53
C ILE A 162 3.10 -5.09 -9.94
N ALA A 163 3.31 -6.41 -9.80
CA ALA A 163 4.56 -6.96 -9.30
C ALA A 163 5.76 -6.50 -10.13
N ARG A 164 5.67 -6.53 -11.45
CA ARG A 164 6.71 -6.03 -12.37
C ARG A 164 7.04 -4.54 -12.18
N GLN A 165 6.10 -3.74 -11.66
CA GLN A 165 6.36 -2.33 -11.40
C GLN A 165 7.16 -2.10 -10.12
N ILE A 166 7.15 -3.03 -9.17
CA ILE A 166 7.75 -2.88 -7.84
C ILE A 166 9.00 -3.76 -7.62
N GLU A 167 9.34 -4.59 -8.61
CA GLU A 167 10.62 -5.33 -8.67
C GLU A 167 11.81 -4.36 -9.04
#